data_b031b881282bf830f3958d03c32e4a18
#
_entry.id   b031b881282bf830f3958d03c32e4a18
#
_cell.length_a   1.000
_cell.length_b   1.000
_cell.length_c   1.000
_cell.angle_alpha   90.00
_cell.angle_beta   90.00
_cell.angle_gamma   90.00
#
_symmetry.space_group_name_H-M   'P 1'
#
loop_
_entity.id
_entity.type
_entity.pdbx_description
1 polymer ?
#
loop_
_entity_poly.entity_id
_entity_poly.type
_entity_poly.pdbx_seq_one_letter_code
_entity_poly.pdbx_strand_id
1 'polypeptide(L)'
;MKVLITGIGCIGKSTLREKLDSEFPDKVISVDMDYDKHIPSDEGKVVIVESVHGLEDNPQMFDKILYLLPPRGYPILWFKRAWAWFSTGIVDLSAPKGKRKKFSIYNISIIFKILMRNIFMSRKWIRADLNQIQEGLKGKTHITSSNKEGYRIIKSWIVDQINLSDSYKKAMEVT
;
A
#
# COMPACT_ATOMS: atom_id res chain seq x y z
N MET A 1 1.24 -15.59 5.29
CA MET A 1 1.85 -14.32 5.78
C MET A 1 1.07 -13.13 5.25
N LYS A 2 0.73 -12.17 6.12
CA LYS A 2 0.02 -10.94 5.75
C LYS A 2 0.94 -9.72 5.84
N VAL A 3 1.05 -8.96 4.75
CA VAL A 3 1.90 -7.78 4.62
C VAL A 3 1.04 -6.55 4.36
N LEU A 4 1.20 -5.52 5.17
CA LEU A 4 0.57 -4.21 4.94
C LEU A 4 1.53 -3.26 4.22
N ILE A 5 1.07 -2.64 3.14
CA ILE A 5 1.72 -1.49 2.51
C ILE A 5 0.88 -0.26 2.83
N THR A 6 1.40 0.64 3.64
CA THR A 6 0.66 1.82 4.08
C THR A 6 1.48 3.10 4.01
N GLY A 7 0.85 4.20 4.35
CA GLY A 7 1.36 5.55 4.25
C GLY A 7 0.38 6.44 3.50
N ILE A 8 0.65 7.72 3.43
CA ILE A 8 -0.25 8.71 2.82
C ILE A 8 -0.52 8.43 1.33
N GLY A 9 -1.55 9.06 0.78
CA GLY A 9 -1.92 8.90 -0.63
C GLY A 9 -0.82 9.35 -1.61
N CYS A 10 -0.86 8.86 -2.84
CA CYS A 10 0.01 9.27 -3.97
C CYS A 10 1.52 9.03 -3.82
N ILE A 11 1.95 8.10 -2.99
CA ILE A 11 3.37 7.76 -2.81
C ILE A 11 3.81 6.50 -3.55
N GLY A 12 2.93 5.91 -4.36
CA GLY A 12 3.26 4.77 -5.22
C GLY A 12 3.01 3.40 -4.61
N LYS A 13 2.16 3.29 -3.59
CA LYS A 13 1.76 2.01 -2.98
C LYS A 13 1.14 1.06 -4.01
N SER A 14 0.15 1.52 -4.78
CA SER A 14 -0.54 0.71 -5.80
C SER A 14 0.42 0.22 -6.88
N THR A 15 1.36 1.07 -7.33
CA THR A 15 2.40 0.66 -8.29
C THR A 15 3.30 -0.43 -7.73
N LEU A 16 3.64 -0.33 -6.43
CA LEU A 16 4.45 -1.34 -5.76
C LEU A 16 3.69 -2.67 -5.65
N ARG A 17 2.44 -2.63 -5.24
CA ARG A 17 1.53 -3.77 -5.14
C ARG A 17 1.38 -4.47 -6.49
N GLU A 18 1.00 -3.73 -7.54
CA GLU A 18 0.82 -4.25 -8.90
C GLU A 18 2.08 -4.92 -9.46
N LYS A 19 3.26 -4.36 -9.15
CA LYS A 19 4.53 -4.95 -9.55
C LYS A 19 4.78 -6.29 -8.86
N LEU A 20 4.47 -6.41 -7.57
CA LEU A 20 4.61 -7.65 -6.81
C LEU A 20 3.63 -8.72 -7.30
N ASP A 21 2.39 -8.34 -7.60
CA ASP A 21 1.39 -9.22 -8.20
C ASP A 21 1.85 -9.80 -9.54
N SER A 22 2.41 -8.95 -10.40
CA SER A 22 2.87 -9.37 -11.72
C SER A 22 4.09 -10.30 -11.65
N GLU A 23 4.93 -10.16 -10.63
CA GLU A 23 6.13 -10.99 -10.46
C GLU A 23 5.85 -12.32 -9.75
N PHE A 24 4.86 -12.35 -8.87
CA PHE A 24 4.53 -13.52 -8.05
C PHE A 24 3.04 -13.93 -8.17
N PRO A 25 2.50 -14.14 -9.39
CA PRO A 25 1.06 -14.31 -9.62
C PRO A 25 0.44 -15.48 -8.86
N ASP A 26 1.19 -16.57 -8.65
CA ASP A 26 0.72 -17.77 -7.97
C ASP A 26 1.00 -17.80 -6.47
N LYS A 27 1.83 -16.89 -5.97
CA LYS A 27 2.33 -16.86 -4.59
C LYS A 27 1.80 -15.68 -3.79
N VAL A 28 1.24 -14.69 -4.45
CA VAL A 28 0.74 -13.46 -3.85
C VAL A 28 -0.74 -13.28 -4.14
N ILE A 29 -1.48 -12.80 -3.17
CA ILE A 29 -2.84 -12.25 -3.33
C ILE A 29 -2.79 -10.82 -2.85
N SER A 30 -3.22 -9.87 -3.67
CA SER A 30 -3.22 -8.48 -3.27
C SER A 30 -4.60 -7.87 -3.17
N VAL A 31 -4.78 -6.99 -2.20
CA VAL A 31 -6.02 -6.29 -1.90
C VAL A 31 -5.75 -4.81 -1.69
N ASP A 32 -6.62 -3.98 -2.22
CA ASP A 32 -6.65 -2.55 -1.99
C ASP A 32 -7.83 -2.22 -1.07
N MET A 33 -7.55 -1.94 0.20
CA MET A 33 -8.58 -1.68 1.24
C MET A 33 -9.37 -0.40 1.00
N ASP A 34 -8.89 0.49 0.16
CA ASP A 34 -9.65 1.69 -0.22
C ASP A 34 -10.86 1.32 -1.09
N TYR A 35 -10.84 0.13 -1.73
CA TYR A 35 -11.90 -0.35 -2.62
C TYR A 35 -12.54 -1.66 -2.19
N ASP A 36 -11.81 -2.51 -1.47
CA ASP A 36 -12.27 -3.81 -1.04
C ASP A 36 -12.00 -4.00 0.45
N LYS A 37 -13.06 -4.12 1.23
CA LYS A 37 -12.97 -4.18 2.70
C LYS A 37 -12.67 -5.59 3.25
N HIS A 38 -12.58 -6.57 2.36
CA HIS A 38 -12.33 -7.95 2.75
C HIS A 38 -10.87 -8.32 2.52
N ILE A 39 -10.20 -8.75 3.60
CA ILE A 39 -8.86 -9.33 3.52
C ILE A 39 -9.02 -10.85 3.39
N PRO A 40 -8.58 -11.45 2.27
CA PRO A 40 -8.70 -12.89 2.08
C PRO A 40 -7.89 -13.69 3.10
N SER A 41 -8.25 -14.96 3.26
CA SER A 41 -7.40 -15.95 3.92
C SER A 41 -6.10 -16.12 3.15
N ASP A 42 -5.01 -16.45 3.82
CA ASP A 42 -3.71 -16.56 3.15
C ASP A 42 -3.53 -17.86 2.35
N GLU A 43 -4.31 -18.93 2.68
CA GLU A 43 -4.30 -20.21 1.94
C GLU A 43 -2.89 -20.67 1.48
N GLY A 44 -1.87 -20.39 2.28
CA GLY A 44 -0.48 -20.69 1.96
C GLY A 44 0.19 -19.66 1.03
N LYS A 45 -0.49 -18.57 0.68
CA LYS A 45 0.04 -17.45 -0.12
C LYS A 45 0.42 -16.25 0.76
N VAL A 46 1.18 -15.34 0.21
CA VAL A 46 1.43 -14.04 0.83
C VAL A 46 0.30 -13.09 0.47
N VAL A 47 -0.40 -12.56 1.47
CA VAL A 47 -1.46 -11.57 1.25
C VAL A 47 -0.86 -10.18 1.41
N ILE A 48 -0.86 -9.40 0.33
CA ILE A 48 -0.42 -8.00 0.33
C ILE A 48 -1.64 -7.09 0.39
N VAL A 49 -1.72 -6.32 1.44
CA VAL A 49 -2.80 -5.36 1.66
C VAL A 49 -2.27 -3.95 1.48
N GLU A 50 -2.88 -3.20 0.58
CA GLU A 50 -2.64 -1.77 0.42
C GLU A 50 -3.73 -0.99 1.17
N SER A 51 -3.33 0.01 1.96
CA SER A 51 -4.27 0.92 2.62
C SER A 51 -3.63 2.27 2.93
N VAL A 52 -4.41 3.34 2.87
CA VAL A 52 -4.04 4.66 3.40
C VAL A 52 -4.24 4.71 4.92
N HIS A 53 -5.22 3.99 5.43
CA HIS A 53 -5.63 3.98 6.84
C HIS A 53 -5.25 2.69 7.58
N GLY A 54 -4.36 1.88 7.01
CA GLY A 54 -4.08 0.54 7.52
C GLY A 54 -3.49 0.47 8.93
N LEU A 55 -2.92 1.56 9.46
CA LEU A 55 -2.47 1.62 10.85
C LEU A 55 -3.64 1.94 11.81
N GLU A 56 -4.73 2.52 11.32
CA GLU A 56 -5.94 2.80 12.11
C GLU A 56 -6.82 1.56 12.26
N ASP A 57 -6.79 0.66 11.26
CA ASP A 57 -7.68 -0.50 11.09
C ASP A 57 -7.09 -1.82 11.63
N ASN A 58 -6.59 -1.87 12.87
CA ASN A 58 -6.02 -3.08 13.47
C ASN A 58 -4.70 -3.57 12.83
N PRO A 59 -3.60 -2.83 12.98
CA PRO A 59 -2.32 -3.17 12.41
C PRO A 59 -1.70 -4.46 12.99
N GLN A 60 -2.22 -4.98 14.10
CA GLN A 60 -1.73 -6.19 14.73
C GLN A 60 -2.02 -7.47 13.91
N MET A 61 -3.01 -7.43 13.03
CA MET A 61 -3.35 -8.55 12.15
C MET A 61 -2.32 -8.82 11.05
N PHE A 62 -1.37 -7.90 10.83
CA PHE A 62 -0.33 -8.05 9.82
C PHE A 62 0.98 -8.55 10.44
N ASP A 63 1.63 -9.48 9.75
CA ASP A 63 2.92 -10.04 10.17
C ASP A 63 4.06 -9.06 9.90
N LYS A 64 3.97 -8.33 8.78
CA LYS A 64 4.94 -7.31 8.35
C LYS A 64 4.23 -6.07 7.85
N ILE A 65 4.84 -4.90 8.08
CA ILE A 65 4.32 -3.61 7.65
C ILE A 65 5.43 -2.87 6.89
N LEU A 66 5.13 -2.43 5.68
CA LEU A 66 5.93 -1.46 4.95
C LEU A 66 5.24 -0.09 5.04
N TYR A 67 5.86 0.83 5.78
CA TYR A 67 5.40 2.21 5.85
C TYR A 67 6.17 3.08 4.85
N LEU A 68 5.47 3.60 3.85
CA LEU A 68 6.06 4.47 2.85
C LEU A 68 5.94 5.94 3.27
N LEU A 69 7.09 6.59 3.43
CA LEU A 69 7.16 8.03 3.63
C LEU A 69 7.01 8.77 2.29
N PRO A 70 6.45 9.99 2.30
CA PRO A 70 6.40 10.81 1.10
C PRO A 70 7.82 11.17 0.63
N PRO A 71 8.11 11.02 -0.66
CA PRO A 71 9.39 11.42 -1.21
C PRO A 71 9.54 12.95 -1.20
N ARG A 72 10.78 13.42 -1.38
CA ARG A 72 11.04 14.84 -1.63
C ARG A 72 10.22 15.31 -2.84
N GLY A 73 9.53 16.45 -2.72
CA GLY A 73 8.66 16.94 -3.78
C GLY A 73 7.25 16.33 -3.80
N TYR A 74 6.82 15.69 -2.73
CA TYR A 74 5.47 15.14 -2.57
C TYR A 74 4.32 16.06 -3.04
N PRO A 75 4.32 17.39 -2.77
CA PRO A 75 3.30 18.28 -3.31
C PRO A 75 3.24 18.26 -4.85
N ILE A 76 4.39 18.14 -5.53
CA ILE A 76 4.46 18.06 -6.99
C ILE A 76 3.77 16.81 -7.52
N LEU A 77 3.88 15.69 -6.80
CA LEU A 77 3.18 14.44 -7.18
C LEU A 77 1.66 14.61 -7.13
N TRP A 78 1.15 15.34 -6.15
CA TRP A 78 -0.27 15.67 -6.06
C TRP A 78 -0.72 16.58 -7.22
N PHE A 79 0.07 17.58 -7.58
CA PHE A 79 -0.25 18.43 -8.73
C PHE A 79 -0.24 17.64 -10.04
N LYS A 80 0.75 16.75 -10.24
CA LYS A 80 0.78 15.86 -11.42
C LYS A 80 -0.45 14.94 -11.47
N ARG A 81 -0.90 14.41 -10.33
CA ARG A 81 -2.10 13.57 -10.26
C ARG A 81 -3.37 14.37 -10.54
N ALA A 82 -3.51 15.55 -9.97
CA ALA A 82 -4.62 16.44 -10.25
C ALA A 82 -4.68 16.80 -11.74
N TRP A 83 -3.53 17.09 -12.35
CA TRP A 83 -3.42 17.33 -13.79
C TRP A 83 -3.82 16.09 -14.63
N ALA A 84 -3.38 14.91 -14.24
CA ALA A 84 -3.79 13.67 -14.92
C ALA A 84 -5.31 13.42 -14.81
N TRP A 85 -5.94 13.72 -13.69
CA TRP A 85 -7.40 13.66 -13.56
C TRP A 85 -8.10 14.65 -14.50
N PHE A 86 -7.56 15.87 -14.56
CA PHE A 86 -8.10 16.89 -15.44
C PHE A 86 -7.96 16.51 -16.92
N SER A 87 -6.79 16.02 -17.33
CA SER A 87 -6.51 15.68 -18.74
C SER A 87 -7.21 14.42 -19.21
N THR A 88 -7.45 13.44 -18.34
CA THR A 88 -8.10 12.17 -18.69
C THR A 88 -9.60 12.17 -18.46
N GLY A 89 -10.13 13.16 -17.74
CA GLY A 89 -11.53 13.19 -17.31
C GLY A 89 -11.92 12.07 -16.34
N ILE A 90 -10.94 11.41 -15.69
CA ILE A 90 -11.16 10.31 -14.76
C ILE A 90 -10.50 10.65 -13.43
N VAL A 91 -11.29 10.63 -12.37
CA VAL A 91 -10.77 10.74 -11.00
C VAL A 91 -10.35 9.36 -10.53
N ASP A 92 -9.16 9.30 -9.93
CA ASP A 92 -8.57 8.09 -9.42
C ASP A 92 -8.33 7.00 -10.49
N LEU A 93 -7.31 7.23 -11.30
CA LEU A 93 -6.89 6.30 -12.35
C LEU A 93 -6.43 4.94 -11.80
N SER A 94 -6.04 4.86 -10.53
CA SER A 94 -5.64 3.62 -9.86
C SER A 94 -6.84 2.74 -9.47
N ALA A 95 -8.05 3.31 -9.43
CA ALA A 95 -9.24 2.54 -9.13
C ALA A 95 -9.55 1.49 -10.20
N PRO A 96 -10.09 0.31 -9.83
CA PRO A 96 -10.58 -0.67 -10.78
C PRO A 96 -11.55 -0.04 -11.79
N LYS A 97 -11.53 -0.50 -13.05
CA LYS A 97 -12.30 0.12 -14.15
C LYS A 97 -13.77 0.38 -13.79
N GLY A 98 -14.42 -0.52 -13.07
CA GLY A 98 -15.82 -0.38 -12.65
C GLY A 98 -16.06 0.62 -11.52
N LYS A 99 -15.01 1.03 -10.79
CA LYS A 99 -15.09 1.96 -9.66
C LYS A 99 -14.55 3.36 -10.00
N ARG A 100 -14.08 3.59 -11.22
CA ARG A 100 -13.56 4.88 -11.68
C ARG A 100 -14.66 5.90 -11.80
N LYS A 101 -14.47 7.07 -11.20
CA LYS A 101 -15.41 8.18 -11.28
C LYS A 101 -15.02 9.12 -12.42
N LYS A 102 -16.01 9.55 -13.22
CA LYS A 102 -15.79 10.58 -14.24
C LYS A 102 -15.51 11.93 -13.57
N PHE A 103 -14.54 12.65 -14.10
CA PHE A 103 -14.24 14.03 -13.69
C PHE A 103 -15.38 14.94 -14.17
N SER A 104 -15.90 15.76 -13.29
CA SER A 104 -16.84 16.81 -13.65
C SER A 104 -16.36 18.14 -13.09
N ILE A 105 -16.74 19.24 -13.75
CA ILE A 105 -16.42 20.60 -13.31
C ILE A 105 -16.92 20.84 -11.86
N TYR A 106 -18.02 20.24 -11.49
CA TYR A 106 -18.56 20.27 -10.12
C TYR A 106 -17.60 19.71 -9.05
N ASN A 107 -16.70 18.83 -9.47
CA ASN A 107 -15.74 18.19 -8.56
C ASN A 107 -14.43 18.98 -8.40
N ILE A 108 -14.21 20.06 -9.16
CA ILE A 108 -12.96 20.85 -9.09
C ILE A 108 -12.74 21.39 -7.67
N SER A 109 -13.77 21.95 -7.05
CA SER A 109 -13.67 22.47 -5.68
C SER A 109 -13.39 21.38 -4.67
N ILE A 110 -13.99 20.21 -4.86
CA ILE A 110 -13.79 19.03 -4.00
C ILE A 110 -12.35 18.52 -4.16
N ILE A 111 -11.88 18.37 -5.40
CA ILE A 111 -10.51 17.93 -5.71
C ILE A 111 -9.49 18.91 -5.13
N PHE A 112 -9.72 20.22 -5.28
CA PHE A 112 -8.86 21.24 -4.69
C PHE A 112 -8.83 21.16 -3.17
N LYS A 113 -9.99 21.00 -2.52
CA LYS A 113 -10.06 20.78 -1.06
C LYS A 113 -9.32 19.54 -0.62
N ILE A 114 -9.46 18.42 -1.34
CA ILE A 114 -8.74 17.16 -1.05
C ILE A 114 -7.24 17.37 -1.22
N LEU A 115 -6.82 18.02 -2.31
CA LEU A 115 -5.42 18.35 -2.60
C LEU A 115 -4.80 19.17 -1.47
N MET A 116 -5.44 20.27 -1.11
CA MET A 116 -4.96 21.15 -0.05
C MET A 116 -4.92 20.45 1.31
N ARG A 117 -5.99 19.72 1.65
CA ARG A 117 -6.02 18.94 2.88
C ARG A 117 -4.88 17.93 2.96
N ASN A 118 -4.64 17.16 1.91
CA ASN A 118 -3.59 16.15 1.88
C ASN A 118 -2.18 16.77 1.95
N ILE A 119 -1.95 17.90 1.31
CA ILE A 119 -0.66 18.60 1.38
C ILE A 119 -0.41 19.16 2.80
N PHE A 120 -1.40 19.84 3.39
CA PHE A 120 -1.21 20.48 4.69
C PHE A 120 -1.32 19.51 5.88
N MET A 121 -2.22 18.52 5.80
CA MET A 121 -2.43 17.58 6.90
C MET A 121 -1.44 16.40 6.88
N SER A 122 -0.72 16.19 5.76
CA SER A 122 0.18 15.03 5.63
C SER A 122 1.22 14.93 6.76
N ARG A 123 1.78 16.06 7.19
CA ARG A 123 2.77 16.08 8.28
C ARG A 123 2.20 15.63 9.62
N LYS A 124 0.94 16.02 9.91
CA LYS A 124 0.24 15.63 11.14
C LYS A 124 -0.03 14.12 11.14
N TRP A 125 -0.54 13.59 10.04
CA TRP A 125 -0.82 12.15 9.89
C TRP A 125 0.45 11.32 9.97
N ILE A 126 1.49 11.69 9.22
CA ILE A 126 2.78 10.99 9.27
C ILE A 126 3.34 10.95 10.70
N ARG A 127 3.25 12.06 11.45
CA ARG A 127 3.72 12.10 12.84
C ARG A 127 2.91 11.17 13.73
N ALA A 128 1.58 11.12 13.57
CA ALA A 128 0.72 10.22 14.33
C ALA A 128 1.05 8.75 14.01
N ASP A 129 1.20 8.41 12.74
CA ASP A 129 1.57 7.06 12.30
C ASP A 129 2.94 6.63 12.85
N LEU A 130 3.94 7.51 12.78
CA LEU A 130 5.29 7.22 13.30
C LEU A 130 5.30 7.01 14.81
N ASN A 131 4.50 7.76 15.56
CA ASN A 131 4.35 7.54 17.00
C ASN A 131 3.73 6.15 17.26
N GLN A 132 2.67 5.80 16.56
CA GLN A 132 2.03 4.48 16.70
C GLN A 132 3.00 3.33 16.35
N ILE A 133 3.82 3.51 15.32
CA ILE A 133 4.86 2.54 14.94
C ILE A 133 5.87 2.39 16.07
N GLN A 134 6.33 3.49 16.66
CA GLN A 134 7.31 3.45 17.76
C GLN A 134 6.75 2.77 19.01
N GLU A 135 5.48 2.99 19.33
CA GLU A 135 4.85 2.50 20.56
C GLU A 135 4.54 0.99 20.52
N GLY A 136 4.22 0.42 19.35
CA GLY A 136 3.75 -0.96 19.35
C GLY A 136 4.06 -1.79 18.10
N LEU A 137 4.62 -1.20 17.06
CA LEU A 137 4.77 -1.87 15.75
C LEU A 137 6.21 -1.92 15.24
N LYS A 138 7.18 -1.37 15.98
CA LYS A 138 8.57 -1.20 15.54
C LYS A 138 9.22 -2.51 15.07
N GLY A 139 8.96 -3.62 15.75
CA GLY A 139 9.58 -4.92 15.45
C GLY A 139 9.12 -5.55 14.12
N LYS A 140 7.98 -5.13 13.59
CA LYS A 140 7.42 -5.66 12.33
C LYS A 140 7.28 -4.62 11.22
N THR A 141 7.66 -3.36 11.48
CA THR A 141 7.53 -2.26 10.52
C THR A 141 8.87 -1.86 9.94
N HIS A 142 8.93 -1.78 8.62
CA HIS A 142 10.00 -1.14 7.88
C HIS A 142 9.53 0.19 7.29
N ILE A 143 10.33 1.24 7.46
CA ILE A 143 10.00 2.60 7.03
C ILE A 143 10.97 3.00 5.91
N THR A 144 10.44 3.42 4.76
CA THR A 144 11.27 3.93 3.66
C THR A 144 10.53 5.02 2.86
N SER A 145 11.27 5.90 2.21
CA SER A 145 10.75 6.87 1.22
C SER A 145 10.99 6.43 -0.22
N SER A 146 11.56 5.24 -0.44
CA SER A 146 11.94 4.71 -1.73
C SER A 146 11.09 3.51 -2.12
N ASN A 147 10.30 3.63 -3.20
CA ASN A 147 9.56 2.50 -3.75
C ASN A 147 10.48 1.35 -4.21
N LYS A 148 11.69 1.68 -4.69
CA LYS A 148 12.67 0.66 -5.09
C LYS A 148 13.17 -0.15 -3.89
N GLU A 149 13.41 0.52 -2.77
CA GLU A 149 13.78 -0.13 -1.52
C GLU A 149 12.60 -0.93 -0.96
N GLY A 150 11.41 -0.33 -0.88
CA GLY A 150 10.18 -1.00 -0.44
C GLY A 150 9.91 -2.27 -1.22
N TYR A 151 10.07 -2.23 -2.54
CA TYR A 151 9.95 -3.41 -3.39
C TYR A 151 10.96 -4.51 -3.01
N ARG A 152 12.24 -4.16 -2.82
CA ARG A 152 13.27 -5.14 -2.43
C ARG A 152 12.97 -5.80 -1.09
N ILE A 153 12.48 -5.03 -0.14
CA ILE A 153 12.12 -5.49 1.20
C ILE A 153 10.95 -6.48 1.13
N ILE A 154 9.84 -6.12 0.47
CA ILE A 154 8.70 -7.03 0.36
C ILE A 154 9.09 -8.28 -0.44
N LYS A 155 9.85 -8.12 -1.52
CA LYS A 155 10.36 -9.26 -2.29
C LYS A 155 11.16 -10.23 -1.41
N SER A 156 12.05 -9.73 -0.53
CA SER A 156 12.77 -10.60 0.39
C SER A 156 11.83 -11.35 1.33
N TRP A 157 10.83 -10.68 1.90
CA TRP A 157 9.85 -11.33 2.76
C TRP A 157 9.04 -12.42 2.05
N ILE A 158 8.66 -12.19 0.78
CA ILE A 158 7.97 -13.20 -0.03
C ILE A 158 8.86 -14.42 -0.27
N VAL A 159 10.11 -14.20 -0.68
CA VAL A 159 11.07 -15.28 -0.95
C VAL A 159 11.36 -16.08 0.32
N ASP A 160 11.57 -15.42 1.46
CA ASP A 160 11.78 -16.09 2.74
C ASP A 160 10.59 -16.98 3.13
N GLN A 161 9.36 -16.48 2.92
CA GLN A 161 8.13 -17.22 3.19
C GLN A 161 7.98 -18.44 2.26
N ILE A 162 8.33 -18.33 0.99
CA ILE A 162 8.31 -19.45 0.02
C ILE A 162 9.31 -20.51 0.45
N ASN A 163 10.55 -20.13 0.75
CA ASN A 163 11.60 -21.07 1.17
C ASN A 163 11.23 -21.81 2.46
N LEU A 164 10.63 -21.13 3.43
CA LEU A 164 10.11 -21.76 4.65
C LEU A 164 9.03 -22.79 4.32
N SER A 165 8.05 -22.44 3.47
CA SER A 165 6.97 -23.35 3.07
C SER A 165 7.50 -24.61 2.38
N ASP A 166 8.46 -24.45 1.47
CA ASP A 166 9.04 -25.57 0.73
C ASP A 166 9.91 -26.48 1.63
N SER A 167 10.59 -25.89 2.61
CA SER A 167 11.35 -26.66 3.61
C SER A 167 10.44 -27.49 4.50
N TYR A 168 9.28 -26.97 4.93
CA TYR A 168 8.29 -27.71 5.70
C TYR A 168 7.70 -28.88 4.90
N LYS A 169 7.37 -28.68 3.62
CA LYS A 169 6.84 -29.76 2.76
C LYS A 169 7.84 -30.90 2.63
N LYS A 170 9.12 -30.59 2.36
CA LYS A 170 10.17 -31.61 2.29
C LYS A 170 10.36 -32.39 3.59
N ALA A 171 10.26 -31.73 4.74
CA ALA A 171 10.38 -32.40 6.03
C ALA A 171 9.20 -33.36 6.30
N MET A 172 8.00 -33.04 5.83
CA MET A 172 6.83 -33.90 5.98
C MET A 172 6.79 -35.09 4.99
N GLU A 173 7.48 -34.99 3.85
CA GLU A 173 7.57 -36.09 2.87
C GLU A 173 8.58 -37.18 3.29
N VAL A 174 9.45 -36.91 4.27
CA VAL A 174 10.50 -37.82 4.76
C VAL A 174 10.05 -38.59 6.02
N THR A 175 8.91 -38.25 6.59
CA THR A 175 8.31 -38.91 7.78
C THR A 175 7.21 -39.85 7.39
#